data_79431811e72c25ba654d68823b4b4a30
#
_entry.id   79431811e72c25ba654d68823b4b4a30
#
_cell.length_a   1.000
_cell.length_b   1.000
_cell.length_c   1.000
_cell.angle_alpha   90.00
_cell.angle_beta   90.00
_cell.angle_gamma   90.00
#
_symmetry.space_group_name_H-M   'P 1'
#
loop_
_entity.id
_entity.type
_entity.pdbx_description
1 polymer ?
#
loop_
_entity_poly.entity_id
_entity_poly.type
_entity_poly.pdbx_seq_one_letter_code
_entity_poly.pdbx_strand_id
1 'polypeptide(L)'
;MNRVSQLSALCVTLIILSGCSTMTDMVTSNLPESHSGRPSIVVSLRAQEAYLYRAGNRTASSRISSGREGYRTPVGRFQVIRKDEDHRSSLYGDYVDNSGRVVKANVDIRRASKPAHSHFVGSPMPYFVEFSPGYGLHQGYLPGVPASHGCIRMPYWKARQFYNAVHVGTLVVIKP
;
A
#
# COMPACT_ATOMS: atom_id res chain seq x y z
N MET A 1 51.14 -55.69 59.68
CA MET A 1 50.24 -56.59 59.00
C MET A 1 48.83 -56.14 59.33
N ASN A 2 48.15 -55.53 58.44
CA ASN A 2 46.71 -55.65 58.14
C ASN A 2 46.28 -54.54 57.21
N ARG A 3 45.82 -54.97 56.12
CA ARG A 3 45.27 -54.12 55.07
C ARG A 3 43.87 -53.69 55.46
N VAL A 4 43.56 -52.39 55.31
CA VAL A 4 42.20 -51.92 55.39
C VAL A 4 41.86 -51.31 54.03
N SER A 5 40.89 -51.92 53.37
CA SER A 5 40.31 -51.49 52.09
C SER A 5 39.50 -50.24 52.31
N GLN A 6 39.76 -49.23 51.52
CA GLN A 6 38.91 -48.04 51.43
C GLN A 6 37.99 -48.18 50.23
N LEU A 7 36.70 -48.18 50.44
CA LEU A 7 35.63 -48.05 49.47
C LEU A 7 35.41 -46.56 49.21
N SER A 8 35.73 -46.14 48.00
CA SER A 8 35.41 -44.78 47.55
C SER A 8 33.97 -44.74 47.05
N ALA A 9 33.12 -44.02 47.74
CA ALA A 9 31.76 -43.68 47.25
C ALA A 9 31.82 -42.57 46.25
N LEU A 10 31.43 -42.86 45.01
CA LEU A 10 31.32 -41.89 43.93
C LEU A 10 29.97 -41.18 44.05
N CYS A 11 30.00 -39.91 44.49
CA CYS A 11 28.84 -39.08 44.59
C CYS A 11 28.59 -38.43 43.20
N VAL A 12 27.61 -38.93 42.44
CA VAL A 12 27.20 -38.34 41.16
C VAL A 12 26.27 -37.16 41.44
N THR A 13 26.77 -35.95 41.31
CA THR A 13 25.99 -34.73 41.44
C THR A 13 25.26 -34.47 40.14
N LEU A 14 23.95 -34.67 40.12
CA LEU A 14 23.07 -34.37 38.99
C LEU A 14 22.82 -32.86 38.97
N ILE A 15 23.45 -32.14 38.04
CA ILE A 15 23.20 -30.71 37.78
C ILE A 15 21.98 -30.62 36.91
N ILE A 16 20.84 -30.21 37.48
CA ILE A 16 19.64 -29.88 36.74
C ILE A 16 19.83 -28.43 36.22
N LEU A 17 20.16 -28.30 34.94
CA LEU A 17 20.09 -27.02 34.26
C LEU A 17 18.62 -26.65 33.99
N SER A 18 18.04 -25.82 34.85
CA SER A 18 16.79 -25.13 34.58
C SER A 18 17.03 -24.12 33.47
N GLY A 19 16.70 -24.51 32.24
CA GLY A 19 16.65 -23.60 31.10
C GLY A 19 15.53 -22.58 31.33
N CYS A 20 15.91 -21.36 31.69
CA CYS A 20 15.01 -20.22 31.66
C CYS A 20 14.76 -19.87 30.18
N SER A 21 13.67 -20.38 29.61
CA SER A 21 13.18 -19.94 28.32
C SER A 21 12.69 -18.50 28.49
N THR A 22 13.52 -17.53 28.11
CA THR A 22 13.10 -16.16 27.98
C THR A 22 12.08 -16.07 26.84
N MET A 23 10.83 -15.83 27.21
CA MET A 23 9.78 -15.43 26.26
C MET A 23 10.15 -14.10 25.62
N THR A 24 10.83 -14.17 24.50
CA THR A 24 11.07 -13.03 23.59
C THR A 24 10.42 -13.30 22.23
N ASP A 25 9.22 -13.86 22.26
CA ASP A 25 8.41 -14.04 21.07
C ASP A 25 7.09 -13.37 21.27
N MET A 26 6.98 -12.11 20.93
CA MET A 26 5.70 -11.51 20.53
C MET A 26 5.83 -10.05 20.13
N VAL A 27 6.58 -9.69 19.10
CA VAL A 27 6.37 -8.42 18.38
C VAL A 27 6.75 -8.49 16.88
N THR A 28 6.90 -9.64 16.29
CA THR A 28 7.30 -9.74 14.86
C THR A 28 6.20 -10.16 13.89
N SER A 29 4.93 -10.13 14.27
CA SER A 29 3.88 -10.76 13.46
C SER A 29 3.09 -9.85 12.52
N ASN A 30 3.56 -8.63 12.18
CA ASN A 30 2.83 -7.76 11.26
C ASN A 30 3.67 -7.15 10.12
N LEU A 31 4.87 -7.66 9.88
CA LEU A 31 5.53 -7.36 8.62
C LEU A 31 4.94 -8.29 7.55
N PRO A 32 4.63 -7.79 6.33
CA PRO A 32 4.21 -8.66 5.24
C PRO A 32 5.29 -9.70 5.02
N GLU A 33 4.90 -10.98 5.01
CA GLU A 33 5.81 -12.09 4.70
C GLU A 33 6.68 -11.73 3.51
N SER A 34 7.98 -11.82 3.69
CA SER A 34 8.99 -11.53 2.71
C SER A 34 8.80 -12.47 1.51
N HIS A 35 8.03 -12.07 0.52
CA HIS A 35 8.01 -12.70 -0.78
C HIS A 35 9.35 -12.36 -1.42
N SER A 36 10.31 -13.28 -1.28
CA SER A 36 11.69 -13.13 -1.72
C SER A 36 11.79 -12.50 -3.12
N GLY A 37 12.31 -11.29 -3.20
CA GLY A 37 12.55 -10.54 -4.43
C GLY A 37 11.35 -9.83 -5.05
N ARG A 38 10.12 -10.14 -4.70
CA ARG A 38 8.92 -9.51 -5.27
C ARG A 38 8.67 -8.12 -4.68
N PRO A 39 8.24 -7.14 -5.51
CA PRO A 39 7.84 -5.84 -5.01
C PRO A 39 6.56 -5.92 -4.19
N SER A 40 6.37 -4.97 -3.26
CA SER A 40 5.09 -4.73 -2.60
C SER A 40 4.92 -3.26 -2.26
N ILE A 41 3.66 -2.82 -2.14
CA ILE A 41 3.30 -1.46 -1.73
C ILE A 41 2.64 -1.52 -0.35
N VAL A 42 3.05 -0.65 0.56
CA VAL A 42 2.36 -0.41 1.83
C VAL A 42 1.96 1.06 1.89
N VAL A 43 0.70 1.31 2.21
CA VAL A 43 0.16 2.67 2.36
C VAL A 43 -0.31 2.87 3.80
N SER A 44 0.07 3.97 4.42
CA SER A 44 -0.49 4.46 5.68
C SER A 44 -1.40 5.65 5.42
N LEU A 45 -2.70 5.48 5.63
CA LEU A 45 -3.67 6.56 5.46
C LEU A 45 -3.52 7.62 6.55
N ARG A 46 -3.13 7.21 7.77
CA ARG A 46 -2.86 8.14 8.87
C ARG A 46 -1.65 9.02 8.58
N ALA A 47 -0.55 8.43 8.10
CA ALA A 47 0.67 9.17 7.77
C ALA A 47 0.57 9.93 6.44
N GLN A 48 -0.42 9.63 5.60
CA GLN A 48 -0.53 10.09 4.22
C GLN A 48 0.76 9.79 3.44
N GLU A 49 1.24 8.53 3.56
CA GLU A 49 2.46 8.04 2.91
C GLU A 49 2.27 6.66 2.29
N ALA A 50 2.94 6.44 1.16
CA ALA A 50 3.08 5.16 0.51
C ALA A 50 4.55 4.74 0.47
N TYR A 51 4.80 3.46 0.67
CA TYR A 51 6.13 2.86 0.70
C TYR A 51 6.21 1.73 -0.32
N LEU A 52 7.29 1.71 -1.09
CA LEU A 52 7.64 0.63 -2.01
C LEU A 52 8.71 -0.26 -1.36
N TYR A 53 8.46 -1.55 -1.36
CA TYR A 53 9.41 -2.55 -0.85
C TYR A 53 9.85 -3.48 -1.98
N ARG A 54 11.08 -4.01 -1.88
CA ARG A 54 11.60 -5.10 -2.68
C ARG A 54 12.47 -6.00 -1.79
N ALA A 55 12.24 -7.30 -1.82
CA ALA A 55 12.93 -8.26 -0.95
C ALA A 55 12.93 -7.87 0.54
N GLY A 56 11.79 -7.37 1.04
CA GLY A 56 11.65 -6.92 2.44
C GLY A 56 12.24 -5.53 2.74
N ASN A 57 13.06 -4.96 1.85
CA ASN A 57 13.68 -3.65 2.05
C ASN A 57 12.83 -2.53 1.45
N ARG A 58 12.68 -1.42 2.16
CA ARG A 58 12.05 -0.21 1.64
C ARG A 58 12.95 0.46 0.62
N THR A 59 12.51 0.54 -0.64
CA THR A 59 13.27 1.10 -1.76
C THR A 59 12.82 2.49 -2.16
N ALA A 60 11.57 2.88 -1.80
CA ALA A 60 11.07 4.23 -2.02
C ALA A 60 9.96 4.59 -1.04
N SER A 61 9.72 5.88 -0.88
CA SER A 61 8.55 6.43 -0.21
C SER A 61 7.97 7.62 -0.98
N SER A 62 6.70 7.94 -0.72
CA SER A 62 6.00 9.06 -1.30
C SER A 62 4.97 9.62 -0.34
N ARG A 63 4.86 10.93 -0.24
CA ARG A 63 3.63 11.57 0.24
C ARG A 63 2.48 11.23 -0.69
N ILE A 64 1.28 11.18 -0.13
CA ILE A 64 0.06 10.88 -0.88
C ILE A 64 -1.08 11.83 -0.48
N SER A 65 -2.17 11.79 -1.25
CA SER A 65 -3.48 12.28 -0.84
C SER A 65 -4.51 11.18 -1.09
N SER A 66 -4.99 10.58 -0.03
CA SER A 66 -5.99 9.50 -0.07
C SER A 66 -7.42 10.03 -0.18
N GLY A 67 -8.40 9.14 -0.14
CA GLY A 67 -9.82 9.46 -0.12
C GLY A 67 -10.22 10.35 1.05
N ARG A 68 -10.97 11.43 0.76
CA ARG A 68 -11.55 12.30 1.78
C ARG A 68 -12.72 11.62 2.50
N GLU A 69 -13.24 12.27 3.51
CA GLU A 69 -14.47 11.85 4.18
C GLU A 69 -15.62 11.64 3.18
N GLY A 70 -16.40 10.57 3.38
CA GLY A 70 -17.43 10.13 2.43
C GLY A 70 -16.91 9.38 1.19
N TYR A 71 -15.60 9.38 0.94
CA TYR A 71 -14.93 8.72 -0.20
C TYR A 71 -13.67 7.98 0.25
N ARG A 72 -13.77 7.23 1.32
CA ARG A 72 -12.59 6.61 1.96
C ARG A 72 -11.90 5.61 1.04
N THR A 73 -10.58 5.64 1.04
CA THR A 73 -9.76 4.57 0.46
C THR A 73 -9.96 3.29 1.27
N PRO A 74 -10.25 2.14 0.63
CA PRO A 74 -10.46 0.88 1.34
C PRO A 74 -9.18 0.42 2.04
N VAL A 75 -9.33 -0.02 3.29
CA VAL A 75 -8.25 -0.62 4.11
C VAL A 75 -8.23 -2.12 3.89
N GLY A 76 -7.07 -2.74 3.83
CA GLY A 76 -6.94 -4.18 3.65
C GLY A 76 -5.71 -4.60 2.89
N ARG A 77 -5.71 -5.86 2.47
CA ARG A 77 -4.69 -6.47 1.62
C ARG A 77 -5.29 -6.71 0.24
N PHE A 78 -4.63 -6.21 -0.77
CA PHE A 78 -5.05 -6.26 -2.16
C PHE A 78 -3.90 -6.74 -3.03
N GLN A 79 -4.18 -6.95 -4.31
CA GLN A 79 -3.18 -7.14 -5.34
C GLN A 79 -3.41 -6.13 -6.46
N VAL A 80 -2.35 -5.75 -7.14
CA VAL A 80 -2.48 -4.97 -8.39
C VAL A 80 -3.26 -5.82 -9.40
N ILE A 81 -4.40 -5.32 -9.84
CA ILE A 81 -5.31 -6.00 -10.79
C ILE A 81 -5.17 -5.45 -12.21
N ARG A 82 -4.73 -4.20 -12.36
CA ARG A 82 -4.52 -3.54 -13.64
C ARG A 82 -3.50 -2.41 -13.52
N LYS A 83 -2.81 -2.13 -14.63
CA LYS A 83 -1.93 -0.97 -14.79
C LYS A 83 -2.31 -0.26 -16.09
N ASP A 84 -2.30 1.08 -16.06
CA ASP A 84 -2.66 1.90 -17.20
C ASP A 84 -1.88 3.23 -17.12
N GLU A 85 -0.99 3.47 -18.07
CA GLU A 85 -0.09 4.64 -18.01
C GLU A 85 -0.83 5.95 -18.23
N ASP A 86 -1.82 5.96 -19.14
CA ASP A 86 -2.56 7.15 -19.56
C ASP A 86 -4.03 7.13 -19.11
N HIS A 87 -4.29 6.47 -17.98
CA HIS A 87 -5.65 6.29 -17.47
C HIS A 87 -6.41 7.61 -17.31
N ARG A 88 -7.70 7.56 -17.65
CA ARG A 88 -8.66 8.63 -17.36
C ARG A 88 -9.84 8.09 -16.57
N SER A 89 -10.34 8.88 -15.64
CA SER A 89 -11.50 8.51 -14.85
C SER A 89 -12.73 8.33 -15.74
N SER A 90 -13.45 7.24 -15.56
CA SER A 90 -14.77 7.03 -16.18
C SER A 90 -15.91 7.73 -15.45
N LEU A 91 -15.69 8.24 -14.25
CA LEU A 91 -16.74 8.78 -13.36
C LEU A 91 -16.56 10.28 -13.06
N TYR A 92 -15.31 10.74 -12.95
CA TYR A 92 -15.00 12.11 -12.54
C TYR A 92 -14.25 12.85 -13.64
N GLY A 93 -14.66 14.06 -13.96
CA GLY A 93 -14.06 14.83 -15.03
C GLY A 93 -14.84 16.10 -15.33
N ASP A 94 -14.83 16.51 -16.57
CA ASP A 94 -15.47 17.73 -17.04
C ASP A 94 -16.37 17.43 -18.24
N TYR A 95 -17.42 18.21 -18.43
CA TYR A 95 -18.08 18.29 -19.71
C TYR A 95 -17.45 19.39 -20.55
N VAL A 96 -17.08 19.05 -21.79
CA VAL A 96 -16.49 19.99 -22.75
C VAL A 96 -17.38 20.11 -24.00
N ASP A 97 -17.39 21.29 -24.63
CA ASP A 97 -18.04 21.47 -25.91
C ASP A 97 -17.20 20.94 -27.09
N ASN A 98 -17.72 21.08 -28.33
CA ASN A 98 -17.02 20.61 -29.53
C ASN A 98 -15.71 21.37 -29.83
N SER A 99 -15.48 22.53 -29.20
CA SER A 99 -14.24 23.27 -29.30
C SER A 99 -13.20 22.87 -28.23
N GLY A 100 -13.55 21.96 -27.32
CA GLY A 100 -12.73 21.55 -26.22
C GLY A 100 -12.79 22.47 -24.98
N ARG A 101 -13.68 23.46 -24.98
CA ARG A 101 -13.86 24.38 -23.85
C ARG A 101 -14.70 23.68 -22.76
N VAL A 102 -14.27 23.80 -21.51
CA VAL A 102 -15.01 23.27 -20.36
C VAL A 102 -16.31 24.07 -20.17
N VAL A 103 -17.44 23.37 -20.23
CA VAL A 103 -18.78 23.94 -20.02
C VAL A 103 -19.34 23.58 -18.64
N LYS A 104 -18.84 22.48 -18.03
CA LYS A 104 -19.16 22.12 -16.65
C LYS A 104 -18.00 21.31 -16.08
N ALA A 105 -17.35 21.85 -15.05
CA ALA A 105 -16.16 21.27 -14.44
C ALA A 105 -16.49 20.41 -13.21
N ASN A 106 -15.55 19.52 -12.85
CA ASN A 106 -15.55 18.72 -11.62
C ASN A 106 -16.84 17.90 -11.42
N VAL A 107 -17.31 17.24 -12.46
CA VAL A 107 -18.56 16.48 -12.44
C VAL A 107 -18.33 15.03 -12.00
N ASP A 108 -19.32 14.50 -11.28
CA ASP A 108 -19.57 13.06 -11.15
C ASP A 108 -20.70 12.72 -12.14
N ILE A 109 -20.41 11.98 -13.21
CA ILE A 109 -21.38 11.70 -14.28
C ILE A 109 -22.61 10.94 -13.81
N ARG A 110 -22.56 10.28 -12.67
CA ARG A 110 -23.71 9.58 -12.08
C ARG A 110 -24.76 10.54 -11.49
N ARG A 111 -24.35 11.77 -11.22
CA ARG A 111 -25.16 12.79 -10.53
C ARG A 111 -25.37 14.06 -11.36
N ALA A 112 -24.45 14.31 -12.29
CA ALA A 112 -24.46 15.54 -13.08
C ALA A 112 -25.25 15.37 -14.38
N SER A 113 -26.23 16.25 -14.62
CA SER A 113 -26.88 16.35 -15.94
C SER A 113 -25.86 16.79 -16.99
N LYS A 114 -25.90 16.13 -18.14
CA LYS A 114 -25.05 16.47 -19.30
C LYS A 114 -25.56 17.75 -19.95
N PRO A 115 -24.72 18.80 -20.14
CA PRO A 115 -25.09 19.98 -20.88
C PRO A 115 -25.31 19.64 -22.36
N ALA A 116 -26.19 20.40 -23.05
CA ALA A 116 -26.39 20.27 -24.50
C ALA A 116 -25.08 20.52 -25.25
N HIS A 117 -24.91 19.84 -26.37
CA HIS A 117 -23.70 19.97 -27.25
C HIS A 117 -22.37 19.76 -26.52
N SER A 118 -22.32 18.91 -25.49
CA SER A 118 -21.11 18.60 -24.77
C SER A 118 -20.83 17.10 -24.71
N HIS A 119 -19.59 16.73 -24.41
CA HIS A 119 -19.20 15.36 -24.11
C HIS A 119 -18.35 15.31 -22.82
N PHE A 120 -18.34 14.16 -22.17
CA PHE A 120 -17.57 13.96 -20.94
C PHE A 120 -16.11 13.67 -21.27
N VAL A 121 -15.21 14.36 -20.56
CA VAL A 121 -13.76 14.11 -20.57
C VAL A 121 -13.33 13.78 -19.15
N GLY A 122 -12.92 12.53 -18.95
CA GLY A 122 -12.47 12.04 -17.65
C GLY A 122 -11.19 12.73 -17.18
N SER A 123 -11.10 12.99 -15.88
CA SER A 123 -9.88 13.53 -15.25
C SER A 123 -8.69 12.62 -15.51
N PRO A 124 -7.53 13.17 -15.92
CA PRO A 124 -6.34 12.36 -16.14
C PRO A 124 -5.80 11.77 -14.82
N MET A 125 -5.42 10.52 -14.86
CA MET A 125 -4.88 9.74 -13.76
C MET A 125 -3.64 8.95 -14.21
N PRO A 126 -2.58 9.62 -14.69
CA PRO A 126 -1.42 8.94 -15.26
C PRO A 126 -0.75 8.02 -14.27
N TYR A 127 -0.11 6.96 -14.77
CA TYR A 127 0.56 5.91 -14.00
C TYR A 127 -0.38 5.19 -13.02
N PHE A 128 -1.58 4.87 -13.48
CA PHE A 128 -2.60 4.23 -12.68
C PHE A 128 -2.24 2.77 -12.36
N VAL A 129 -2.19 2.46 -11.07
CA VAL A 129 -2.00 1.12 -10.52
C VAL A 129 -3.24 0.76 -9.73
N GLU A 130 -4.14 0.01 -10.35
CA GLU A 130 -5.41 -0.41 -9.75
C GLU A 130 -5.20 -1.59 -8.82
N PHE A 131 -5.70 -1.50 -7.58
CA PHE A 131 -5.61 -2.57 -6.58
C PHE A 131 -7.00 -3.07 -6.11
N SER A 132 -8.06 -2.36 -6.43
CA SER A 132 -9.45 -2.76 -6.21
C SER A 132 -10.29 -2.07 -7.30
N PRO A 133 -11.42 -2.62 -7.75
CA PRO A 133 -12.22 -2.02 -8.81
C PRO A 133 -12.52 -0.54 -8.55
N GLY A 134 -12.00 0.34 -9.41
CA GLY A 134 -12.14 1.79 -9.29
C GLY A 134 -11.22 2.47 -8.28
N TYR A 135 -10.33 1.74 -7.59
CA TYR A 135 -9.35 2.29 -6.65
C TYR A 135 -7.92 1.98 -7.08
N GLY A 136 -7.09 3.00 -7.17
CA GLY A 136 -5.70 2.86 -7.58
C GLY A 136 -4.80 3.96 -7.03
N LEU A 137 -3.48 3.76 -7.19
CA LEU A 137 -2.48 4.79 -7.02
C LEU A 137 -2.24 5.45 -8.39
N HIS A 138 -2.11 6.77 -8.42
CA HIS A 138 -1.84 7.50 -9.67
C HIS A 138 -1.24 8.88 -9.40
N GLN A 139 -0.74 9.55 -10.44
CA GLN A 139 -0.34 10.94 -10.35
C GLN A 139 -1.54 11.84 -10.05
N GLY A 140 -1.39 12.82 -9.17
CA GLY A 140 -2.42 13.81 -8.91
C GLY A 140 -1.95 14.90 -7.96
N TYR A 141 -2.78 15.94 -7.83
CA TYR A 141 -2.52 17.06 -6.92
C TYR A 141 -2.64 16.63 -5.45
N LEU A 142 -1.66 17.05 -4.63
CA LEU A 142 -1.57 16.77 -3.21
C LEU A 142 -1.79 18.07 -2.40
N PRO A 143 -2.96 18.30 -1.83
CA PRO A 143 -3.20 19.48 -0.98
C PRO A 143 -2.60 19.37 0.43
N GLY A 144 -1.96 18.24 0.78
CA GLY A 144 -1.42 17.96 2.11
C GLY A 144 -2.40 17.26 3.06
N VAL A 145 -3.62 17.00 2.61
CA VAL A 145 -4.68 16.31 3.35
C VAL A 145 -5.37 15.28 2.45
N PRO A 146 -6.16 14.32 3.00
CA PRO A 146 -7.04 13.46 2.21
C PRO A 146 -8.03 14.29 1.40
N ALA A 147 -8.03 14.17 0.06
CA ALA A 147 -8.85 15.01 -0.82
C ALA A 147 -9.36 14.30 -2.08
N SER A 148 -9.07 13.01 -2.28
CA SER A 148 -9.52 12.27 -3.44
C SER A 148 -10.94 11.72 -3.30
N HIS A 149 -11.45 11.08 -4.35
CA HIS A 149 -12.68 10.29 -4.34
C HIS A 149 -12.41 8.80 -4.06
N GLY A 150 -11.31 8.49 -3.34
CA GLY A 150 -10.96 7.14 -2.93
C GLY A 150 -9.62 6.63 -3.48
N CYS A 151 -9.19 7.07 -4.65
CA CYS A 151 -7.87 6.79 -5.17
C CYS A 151 -6.76 7.44 -4.34
N ILE A 152 -5.53 6.99 -4.52
CA ILE A 152 -4.33 7.49 -3.84
C ILE A 152 -3.53 8.32 -4.82
N ARG A 153 -3.53 9.65 -4.63
CA ARG A 153 -2.76 10.58 -5.46
C ARG A 153 -1.33 10.65 -5.00
N MET A 154 -0.41 10.74 -5.94
CA MET A 154 1.04 10.82 -5.73
C MET A 154 1.64 11.95 -6.58
N PRO A 155 2.83 12.50 -6.21
CA PRO A 155 3.60 13.35 -7.12
C PRO A 155 3.96 12.57 -8.40
N TYR A 156 4.07 13.26 -9.53
CA TYR A 156 4.35 12.67 -10.85
C TYR A 156 5.50 11.64 -10.83
N TRP A 157 6.68 12.05 -10.34
CA TRP A 157 7.86 11.19 -10.31
C TRP A 157 7.67 9.94 -9.43
N LYS A 158 6.93 10.08 -8.35
CA LYS A 158 6.63 8.97 -7.45
C LYS A 158 5.62 8.01 -8.05
N ALA A 159 4.56 8.52 -8.66
CA ALA A 159 3.59 7.67 -9.36
C ALA A 159 4.27 6.85 -10.45
N ARG A 160 5.11 7.48 -11.28
CA ARG A 160 5.91 6.80 -12.30
C ARG A 160 6.88 5.77 -11.70
N GLN A 161 7.58 6.11 -10.60
CA GLN A 161 8.50 5.20 -9.91
C GLN A 161 7.77 3.95 -9.40
N PHE A 162 6.62 4.12 -8.72
CA PHE A 162 5.82 3.02 -8.21
C PHE A 162 5.23 2.18 -9.35
N TYR A 163 4.68 2.83 -10.37
CA TYR A 163 4.15 2.18 -11.56
C TYR A 163 5.18 1.26 -12.21
N ASN A 164 6.41 1.74 -12.45
CA ASN A 164 7.46 0.97 -13.10
C ASN A 164 8.01 -0.18 -12.23
N ALA A 165 7.88 -0.07 -10.90
CA ALA A 165 8.42 -1.06 -9.97
C ALA A 165 7.48 -2.26 -9.74
N VAL A 166 6.19 -2.15 -10.09
CA VAL A 166 5.17 -3.17 -9.80
C VAL A 166 4.59 -3.79 -11.06
N HIS A 167 3.96 -4.95 -10.90
CA HIS A 167 3.26 -5.69 -11.95
C HIS A 167 1.92 -6.20 -11.42
N VAL A 168 1.04 -6.67 -12.30
CA VAL A 168 -0.22 -7.33 -11.91
C VAL A 168 0.09 -8.50 -10.98
N GLY A 169 -0.66 -8.63 -9.87
CA GLY A 169 -0.40 -9.57 -8.78
C GLY A 169 0.52 -9.04 -7.67
N THR A 170 1.15 -7.86 -7.83
CA THR A 170 1.93 -7.24 -6.74
C THR A 170 1.05 -6.94 -5.53
N LEU A 171 1.53 -7.32 -4.33
CA LEU A 171 0.83 -7.08 -3.07
C LEU A 171 0.73 -5.58 -2.77
N VAL A 172 -0.47 -5.12 -2.40
CA VAL A 172 -0.77 -3.76 -1.90
C VAL A 172 -1.45 -3.87 -0.55
N VAL A 173 -0.87 -3.28 0.47
CA VAL A 173 -1.42 -3.25 1.83
C VAL A 173 -1.78 -1.81 2.19
N ILE A 174 -3.06 -1.57 2.47
CA ILE A 174 -3.57 -0.27 2.90
C ILE A 174 -3.86 -0.35 4.39
N LYS A 175 -3.15 0.44 5.18
CA LYS A 175 -3.31 0.56 6.65
C LYS A 175 -4.03 1.87 6.99
N PRO A 176 -4.79 1.89 8.11
CA PRO A 176 -5.40 3.10 8.64
C PRO A 176 -4.43 4.26 8.84
#